data_be0b6b7ffdb242ed464209b10f21d082
#
_entry.id   be0b6b7ffdb242ed464209b10f21d082
#
_cell.length_a   1.000
_cell.length_b   1.000
_cell.length_c   1.000
_cell.angle_alpha   90.00
_cell.angle_beta   90.00
_cell.angle_gamma   90.00
#
_symmetry.space_group_name_H-M   'P 1'
#
loop_
_entity.id
_entity.type
_entity.pdbx_description
1 polymer ?
#
loop_
_entity_poly.entity_id
_entity_poly.type
_entity_poly.pdbx_seq_one_letter_code
_entity_poly.pdbx_strand_id
1 'polypeptide(L)'
;MTARPVVSVYSNEAAVVGNVPMPAVFTAPIRDDTVQFVHSNMAKNRRQAHGVYWRQGHEHSAESWGTGRAVARIPRIGGSGTHRSGQGAFGNMCRKGRMFAPLRTWRKWHRKVNTTQKRHAVASALAASACAPLVLARGHDVNAVPELPLVVDSLNVDSTKALLHVLNKVGASASLVHSRRHKARAGQNKMRYSRFTVAKGPLIVYGDENPLLKRTARNLPGVDTCSVHRLNLLQLAPGGHIGRFVIFTKDAFATLDRVFGTYRVKGIEKSGYQLNRNMMACADLARIINSDQV
;
A
#
# COMPACT_ATOMS: atom_id res chain seq x y z
N MET A 1 3.07 -12.82 18.33
CA MET A 1 2.14 -11.79 18.84
C MET A 1 2.78 -11.03 19.97
N THR A 2 2.56 -9.74 20.02
CA THR A 2 3.05 -8.91 21.14
C THR A 2 2.27 -9.23 22.41
N ALA A 3 2.95 -9.68 23.43
CA ALA A 3 2.35 -10.04 24.73
C ALA A 3 2.38 -8.88 25.73
N ARG A 4 2.73 -7.65 25.29
CA ARG A 4 2.84 -6.50 26.18
C ARG A 4 1.46 -5.93 26.49
N PRO A 5 1.05 -5.85 27.76
CA PRO A 5 -0.24 -5.27 28.15
C PRO A 5 -0.24 -3.74 28.09
N VAL A 6 0.93 -3.10 28.16
CA VAL A 6 1.12 -1.65 28.30
C VAL A 6 2.20 -1.17 27.35
N VAL A 7 2.04 0.03 26.81
CA VAL A 7 2.98 0.71 25.91
C VAL A 7 3.34 2.07 26.48
N SER A 8 4.62 2.43 26.41
CA SER A 8 5.13 3.71 26.88
C SER A 8 4.76 4.85 25.94
N VAL A 9 4.40 6.00 26.51
CA VAL A 9 4.14 7.24 25.78
C VAL A 9 5.35 8.15 25.88
N TYR A 10 5.84 8.61 24.74
CA TYR A 10 7.03 9.44 24.63
C TYR A 10 6.66 10.91 24.39
N SER A 11 7.40 11.82 24.99
CA SER A 11 7.33 13.24 24.68
C SER A 11 8.01 13.56 23.34
N ASN A 12 7.90 14.79 22.88
CA ASN A 12 8.61 15.29 21.70
C ASN A 12 10.15 15.25 21.84
N GLU A 13 10.67 15.16 23.07
CA GLU A 13 12.11 15.02 23.40
C GLU A 13 12.51 13.55 23.69
N ALA A 14 11.63 12.58 23.37
CA ALA A 14 11.83 11.16 23.63
C ALA A 14 11.92 10.74 25.10
N ALA A 15 11.48 11.58 26.04
CA ALA A 15 11.32 11.20 27.43
C ALA A 15 9.99 10.45 27.64
N VAL A 16 9.97 9.44 28.52
CA VAL A 16 8.75 8.71 28.86
C VAL A 16 7.87 9.61 29.75
N VAL A 17 6.64 9.88 29.30
CA VAL A 17 5.66 10.72 30.01
C VAL A 17 4.67 9.86 30.79
N GLY A 18 4.36 8.67 30.30
CA GLY A 18 3.38 7.79 30.93
C GLY A 18 3.19 6.51 30.13
N ASN A 19 2.18 5.73 30.49
CA ASN A 19 1.87 4.46 29.87
C ASN A 19 0.40 4.42 29.43
N VAL A 20 0.12 3.69 28.35
CA VAL A 20 -1.24 3.46 27.83
C VAL A 20 -1.45 1.97 27.61
N PRO A 21 -2.65 1.43 27.91
CA PRO A 21 -2.95 0.03 27.63
C PRO A 21 -2.88 -0.24 26.13
N MET A 22 -2.39 -1.41 25.75
CA MET A 22 -2.27 -1.81 24.36
C MET A 22 -3.63 -2.19 23.78
N PRO A 23 -4.11 -1.51 22.72
CA PRO A 23 -5.37 -1.86 22.07
C PRO A 23 -5.39 -3.29 21.54
N ALA A 24 -6.55 -3.95 21.62
CA ALA A 24 -6.72 -5.35 21.24
C ALA A 24 -6.40 -5.61 19.75
N VAL A 25 -6.51 -4.62 18.90
CA VAL A 25 -6.23 -4.74 17.45
C VAL A 25 -4.79 -5.19 17.15
N PHE A 26 -3.82 -4.89 18.00
CA PHE A 26 -2.42 -5.30 17.82
C PHE A 26 -2.17 -6.79 18.11
N THR A 27 -3.12 -7.45 18.73
CA THR A 27 -3.10 -8.92 18.96
C THR A 27 -3.89 -9.69 17.90
N ALA A 28 -4.46 -9.00 16.90
CA ALA A 28 -5.24 -9.61 15.83
C ALA A 28 -4.39 -10.56 14.97
N PRO A 29 -5.00 -11.57 14.32
CA PRO A 29 -4.30 -12.49 13.43
C PRO A 29 -3.63 -11.75 12.27
N ILE A 30 -2.35 -12.04 12.05
CA ILE A 30 -1.59 -11.49 10.94
C ILE A 30 -1.78 -12.41 9.73
N ARG A 31 -2.49 -11.91 8.70
CA ARG A 31 -2.83 -12.61 7.46
C ARG A 31 -2.32 -11.83 6.26
N ASP A 32 -1.12 -12.14 5.82
CA ASP A 32 -0.49 -11.48 4.66
C ASP A 32 -1.24 -11.74 3.35
N ASP A 33 -1.72 -12.97 3.15
CA ASP A 33 -2.54 -13.38 2.00
C ASP A 33 -3.78 -12.48 1.82
N THR A 34 -4.51 -12.24 2.90
CA THR A 34 -5.70 -11.37 2.89
C THR A 34 -5.32 -9.92 2.61
N VAL A 35 -4.24 -9.43 3.22
CA VAL A 35 -3.74 -8.07 3.00
C VAL A 35 -3.35 -7.87 1.55
N GLN A 36 -2.59 -8.79 0.95
CA GLN A 36 -2.16 -8.71 -0.44
C GLN A 36 -3.34 -8.77 -1.41
N PHE A 37 -4.30 -9.66 -1.19
CA PHE A 37 -5.51 -9.76 -2.01
C PHE A 37 -6.33 -8.46 -1.98
N VAL A 38 -6.62 -7.95 -0.80
CA VAL A 38 -7.41 -6.73 -0.62
C VAL A 38 -6.67 -5.52 -1.20
N HIS A 39 -5.37 -5.38 -0.92
CA HIS A 39 -4.54 -4.31 -1.45
C HIS A 39 -4.53 -4.31 -2.98
N SER A 40 -4.28 -5.47 -3.61
CA SER A 40 -4.22 -5.60 -5.08
C SER A 40 -5.53 -5.19 -5.74
N ASN A 41 -6.67 -5.52 -5.14
CA ASN A 41 -7.97 -5.14 -5.67
C ASN A 41 -8.32 -3.67 -5.40
N MET A 42 -8.04 -3.15 -4.19
CA MET A 42 -8.25 -1.73 -3.87
C MET A 42 -7.37 -0.81 -4.71
N ALA A 43 -6.13 -1.20 -4.99
CA ALA A 43 -5.21 -0.42 -5.82
C ALA A 43 -5.72 -0.26 -7.27
N LYS A 44 -6.54 -1.19 -7.77
CA LYS A 44 -7.17 -1.08 -9.09
C LYS A 44 -8.24 0.03 -9.16
N ASN A 45 -8.82 0.43 -8.03
CA ASN A 45 -9.94 1.37 -8.01
C ASN A 45 -9.55 2.83 -8.34
N ARG A 46 -8.26 3.14 -8.41
CA ARG A 46 -7.75 4.44 -8.85
C ARG A 46 -7.42 4.51 -10.34
N ARG A 47 -7.61 3.42 -11.09
CA ARG A 47 -7.32 3.37 -12.53
C ARG A 47 -8.36 4.18 -13.30
N GLN A 48 -7.91 4.90 -14.32
CA GLN A 48 -8.78 5.54 -15.30
C GLN A 48 -8.97 4.60 -16.49
N ALA A 49 -10.20 4.53 -17.01
CA ALA A 49 -10.49 3.77 -18.20
C ALA A 49 -9.75 4.37 -19.41
N HIS A 50 -9.13 3.53 -20.21
CA HIS A 50 -8.47 3.92 -21.45
C HIS A 50 -8.64 2.84 -22.50
N GLY A 51 -8.49 3.22 -23.75
CA GLY A 51 -8.56 2.31 -24.87
C GLY A 51 -7.82 2.87 -26.07
N VAL A 52 -7.59 2.05 -27.06
CA VAL A 52 -7.08 2.50 -28.35
C VAL A 52 -8.22 3.00 -29.23
N TYR A 53 -7.89 3.86 -30.19
CA TYR A 53 -8.85 4.33 -31.18
C TYR A 53 -9.46 3.13 -31.92
N TRP A 54 -10.80 3.14 -32.07
CA TRP A 54 -11.53 1.97 -32.53
C TRP A 54 -11.22 1.53 -33.96
N ARG A 55 -10.83 2.47 -34.83
CA ARG A 55 -10.37 2.22 -36.21
C ARG A 55 -8.87 2.04 -36.36
N GLN A 56 -8.11 2.05 -35.27
CA GLN A 56 -6.66 1.91 -35.34
C GLN A 56 -6.25 0.67 -36.14
N GLY A 57 -5.48 0.89 -37.22
CA GLY A 57 -5.02 -0.16 -38.11
C GLY A 57 -6.04 -0.63 -39.17
N HIS A 58 -7.25 -0.02 -39.21
CA HIS A 58 -8.30 -0.33 -40.17
C HIS A 58 -8.65 0.82 -41.13
N GLU A 59 -7.86 1.89 -41.15
CA GLU A 59 -8.13 3.10 -41.94
C GLU A 59 -7.60 3.02 -43.39
N HIS A 60 -7.28 1.82 -43.85
CA HIS A 60 -6.75 1.60 -45.20
C HIS A 60 -7.74 0.81 -46.05
N SER A 61 -7.71 1.04 -47.37
CA SER A 61 -8.43 0.28 -48.39
C SER A 61 -7.62 -0.91 -48.90
N ALA A 62 -6.99 -1.66 -48.00
CA ALA A 62 -6.13 -2.79 -48.34
C ALA A 62 -6.95 -4.02 -48.72
N GLU A 63 -6.52 -4.71 -49.77
CA GLU A 63 -7.09 -5.96 -50.23
C GLU A 63 -6.03 -7.03 -50.38
N SER A 64 -6.41 -8.28 -50.20
CA SER A 64 -5.51 -9.43 -50.41
C SER A 64 -5.26 -9.62 -51.90
N TRP A 65 -4.01 -9.88 -52.26
CA TRP A 65 -3.67 -10.26 -53.65
C TRP A 65 -4.05 -11.70 -54.02
N GLY A 66 -4.63 -12.47 -53.08
CA GLY A 66 -5.01 -13.85 -53.27
C GLY A 66 -3.82 -14.78 -53.38
N THR A 67 -4.04 -15.89 -54.13
CA THR A 67 -3.04 -16.93 -54.39
C THR A 67 -2.38 -16.74 -55.76
N GLY A 68 -1.27 -17.44 -56.02
CA GLY A 68 -0.60 -17.40 -57.30
C GLY A 68 0.49 -16.34 -57.51
N ARG A 69 0.75 -15.50 -56.49
CA ARG A 69 1.80 -14.47 -56.51
C ARG A 69 3.03 -14.75 -55.63
N ALA A 70 3.10 -15.96 -55.11
CA ALA A 70 4.19 -16.34 -54.18
C ALA A 70 4.37 -15.41 -52.96
N VAL A 71 3.32 -14.75 -52.48
CA VAL A 71 3.29 -13.89 -51.32
C VAL A 71 2.18 -14.31 -50.40
N ALA A 72 2.31 -13.94 -49.09
CA ALA A 72 1.26 -14.22 -48.11
C ALA A 72 -0.07 -13.55 -48.49
N ARG A 73 -1.18 -14.23 -48.20
CA ARG A 73 -2.56 -13.77 -48.46
C ARG A 73 -3.03 -12.65 -47.51
N ILE A 74 -2.12 -11.90 -46.95
CA ILE A 74 -2.40 -10.77 -46.07
C ILE A 74 -2.93 -9.59 -46.93
N PRO A 75 -3.95 -8.84 -46.47
CA PRO A 75 -4.36 -7.62 -47.13
C PRO A 75 -3.19 -6.65 -47.29
N ARG A 76 -3.02 -6.09 -48.46
CA ARG A 76 -1.92 -5.21 -48.82
C ARG A 76 -2.45 -3.89 -49.33
N ILE A 77 -1.77 -2.80 -49.06
CA ILE A 77 -2.16 -1.46 -49.47
C ILE A 77 -1.94 -1.36 -50.98
N GLY A 78 -3.02 -1.00 -51.72
CA GLY A 78 -2.96 -0.72 -53.13
C GLY A 78 -2.39 0.67 -53.44
N GLY A 79 -2.29 0.95 -54.73
CA GLY A 79 -1.79 2.24 -55.24
C GLY A 79 -0.32 2.18 -55.65
N SER A 80 0.12 3.22 -56.35
CA SER A 80 1.50 3.43 -56.81
C SER A 80 2.04 4.77 -56.27
N GLY A 81 3.38 4.90 -56.19
CA GLY A 81 3.98 6.16 -55.79
C GLY A 81 4.11 6.43 -54.29
N THR A 82 3.70 5.52 -53.44
CA THR A 82 3.90 5.65 -51.98
C THR A 82 4.80 4.54 -51.47
N HIS A 83 5.67 4.87 -50.48
CA HIS A 83 6.51 3.87 -49.80
C HIS A 83 5.74 2.78 -49.04
N ARG A 84 4.44 2.96 -48.86
CA ARG A 84 3.56 2.02 -48.16
C ARG A 84 2.83 1.04 -49.10
N SER A 85 2.89 1.26 -50.41
CA SER A 85 2.28 0.37 -51.41
C SER A 85 2.84 -1.07 -51.25
N GLY A 86 1.95 -2.05 -51.35
CA GLY A 86 2.29 -3.47 -51.22
C GLY A 86 2.57 -3.98 -49.79
N GLN A 87 2.63 -3.10 -48.81
CA GLN A 87 2.82 -3.52 -47.40
C GLN A 87 1.54 -4.12 -46.81
N GLY A 88 1.68 -5.11 -45.94
CA GLY A 88 0.53 -5.72 -45.26
C GLY A 88 -0.18 -4.72 -44.35
N ALA A 89 -1.50 -4.89 -44.25
CA ALA A 89 -2.38 -4.11 -43.41
C ALA A 89 -3.37 -4.96 -42.66
N PHE A 90 -4.12 -4.35 -41.75
CA PHE A 90 -5.16 -4.93 -40.90
C PHE A 90 -4.69 -5.96 -39.86
N GLY A 91 -3.82 -6.87 -40.23
CA GLY A 91 -3.36 -7.97 -39.36
C GLY A 91 -2.57 -7.48 -38.12
N ASN A 92 -2.63 -8.25 -37.05
CA ASN A 92 -1.84 -7.98 -35.84
C ASN A 92 -0.34 -8.23 -36.04
N MET A 93 0.03 -9.02 -37.06
CA MET A 93 1.41 -9.29 -37.44
C MET A 93 1.95 -8.28 -38.46
N CYS A 94 1.09 -7.39 -38.98
CA CYS A 94 1.48 -6.37 -39.94
C CYS A 94 1.95 -5.10 -39.25
N ARG A 95 3.02 -4.49 -39.78
CA ARG A 95 3.48 -3.18 -39.35
C ARG A 95 2.37 -2.14 -39.58
N LYS A 96 2.06 -1.33 -38.54
CA LYS A 96 0.92 -0.39 -38.55
C LYS A 96 -0.46 -1.03 -38.75
N GLY A 97 -0.59 -2.34 -38.60
CA GLY A 97 -1.88 -3.02 -38.49
C GLY A 97 -2.51 -2.85 -37.11
N ARG A 98 -3.70 -3.42 -36.93
CA ARG A 98 -4.36 -3.41 -35.63
C ARG A 98 -3.64 -4.33 -34.65
N MET A 99 -3.67 -3.99 -33.37
CA MET A 99 -3.16 -4.89 -32.33
C MET A 99 -4.13 -6.08 -32.12
N PHE A 100 -3.60 -7.21 -31.63
CA PHE A 100 -4.43 -8.30 -31.16
C PHE A 100 -5.19 -7.88 -29.89
N ALA A 101 -6.49 -8.19 -29.80
CA ALA A 101 -7.36 -7.81 -28.69
C ALA A 101 -7.21 -6.33 -28.29
N PRO A 102 -7.64 -5.35 -29.13
CA PRO A 102 -7.48 -3.94 -28.84
C PRO A 102 -8.05 -3.57 -27.49
N LEU A 103 -7.34 -2.73 -26.76
CA LEU A 103 -7.79 -2.21 -25.47
C LEU A 103 -9.08 -1.41 -25.65
N ARG A 104 -10.06 -1.68 -24.79
CA ARG A 104 -11.37 -1.02 -24.80
C ARG A 104 -11.66 -0.40 -23.43
N THR A 105 -12.38 0.73 -23.45
CA THR A 105 -12.75 1.47 -22.24
C THR A 105 -13.70 0.70 -21.33
N TRP A 106 -14.50 -0.21 -21.88
CA TRP A 106 -15.47 -1.02 -21.12
C TRP A 106 -14.88 -2.22 -20.37
N ARG A 107 -13.55 -2.39 -20.37
CA ARG A 107 -12.90 -3.39 -19.49
C ARG A 107 -13.29 -3.14 -18.04
N LYS A 108 -13.40 -4.20 -17.25
CA LYS A 108 -13.67 -4.11 -15.81
C LYS A 108 -12.39 -3.61 -15.08
N TRP A 109 -12.27 -2.29 -14.96
CA TRP A 109 -11.08 -1.64 -14.38
C TRP A 109 -11.08 -1.71 -12.86
N HIS A 110 -12.23 -1.50 -12.24
CA HIS A 110 -12.41 -1.45 -10.80
C HIS A 110 -12.81 -2.81 -10.24
N ARG A 111 -12.48 -3.04 -8.99
CA ARG A 111 -12.80 -4.28 -8.28
C ARG A 111 -13.52 -3.95 -6.97
N LYS A 112 -14.61 -4.65 -6.71
CA LYS A 112 -15.32 -4.61 -5.43
C LYS A 112 -14.63 -5.55 -4.45
N VAL A 113 -14.46 -5.09 -3.21
CA VAL A 113 -13.96 -5.91 -2.10
C VAL A 113 -14.98 -5.82 -0.96
N ASN A 114 -15.29 -6.93 -0.32
CA ASN A 114 -16.22 -6.98 0.78
C ASN A 114 -15.71 -6.15 1.97
N THR A 115 -16.62 -5.45 2.64
CA THR A 115 -16.27 -4.56 3.76
C THR A 115 -15.60 -5.32 4.90
N THR A 116 -16.10 -6.53 5.22
CA THR A 116 -15.51 -7.39 6.26
C THR A 116 -14.07 -7.77 5.93
N GLN A 117 -13.78 -8.15 4.67
CA GLN A 117 -12.42 -8.44 4.23
C GLN A 117 -11.49 -7.21 4.34
N LYS A 118 -11.99 -6.03 3.98
CA LYS A 118 -11.22 -4.77 4.14
C LYS A 118 -10.90 -4.50 5.60
N ARG A 119 -11.87 -4.64 6.50
CA ARG A 119 -11.69 -4.44 7.94
C ARG A 119 -10.69 -5.44 8.52
N HIS A 120 -10.78 -6.70 8.10
CA HIS A 120 -9.86 -7.76 8.50
C HIS A 120 -8.42 -7.48 8.05
N ALA A 121 -8.23 -7.08 6.80
CA ALA A 121 -6.92 -6.73 6.26
C ALA A 121 -6.29 -5.53 6.98
N VAL A 122 -7.09 -4.51 7.35
CA VAL A 122 -6.60 -3.36 8.12
C VAL A 122 -6.18 -3.77 9.53
N ALA A 123 -6.96 -4.60 10.23
CA ALA A 123 -6.60 -5.13 11.55
C ALA A 123 -5.29 -5.95 11.50
N SER A 124 -5.14 -6.83 10.51
CA SER A 124 -3.90 -7.60 10.28
C SER A 124 -2.69 -6.70 10.00
N ALA A 125 -2.86 -5.65 9.20
CA ALA A 125 -1.78 -4.71 8.90
C ALA A 125 -1.36 -3.88 10.12
N LEU A 126 -2.31 -3.49 10.98
CA LEU A 126 -2.02 -2.84 12.26
C LEU A 126 -1.28 -3.78 13.21
N ALA A 127 -1.74 -5.02 13.37
CA ALA A 127 -1.05 -6.02 14.18
C ALA A 127 0.40 -6.24 13.72
N ALA A 128 0.63 -6.29 12.41
CA ALA A 128 1.95 -6.43 11.83
C ALA A 128 2.87 -5.22 12.11
N SER A 129 2.33 -4.02 12.24
CA SER A 129 3.11 -2.81 12.54
C SER A 129 3.68 -2.79 13.97
N ALA A 130 3.16 -3.60 14.87
CA ALA A 130 3.68 -3.79 16.22
C ALA A 130 4.77 -4.88 16.32
N CYS A 131 5.00 -5.65 15.27
CA CYS A 131 5.98 -6.72 15.22
C CYS A 131 7.30 -6.22 14.63
N ALA A 132 8.32 -6.02 15.45
CA ALA A 132 9.62 -5.50 15.00
C ALA A 132 10.24 -6.29 13.84
N PRO A 133 10.27 -7.63 13.82
CA PRO A 133 10.79 -8.39 12.69
C PRO A 133 10.08 -8.09 11.36
N LEU A 134 8.76 -7.89 11.37
CA LEU A 134 7.99 -7.58 10.17
C LEU A 134 8.25 -6.15 9.69
N VAL A 135 8.44 -5.21 10.62
CA VAL A 135 8.80 -3.82 10.30
C VAL A 135 10.19 -3.74 9.68
N LEU A 136 11.16 -4.48 10.22
CA LEU A 136 12.52 -4.61 9.67
C LEU A 136 12.49 -5.27 8.28
N ALA A 137 11.76 -6.37 8.13
CA ALA A 137 11.60 -7.08 6.86
C ALA A 137 10.97 -6.18 5.77
N ARG A 138 10.10 -5.24 6.15
CA ARG A 138 9.52 -4.25 5.25
C ARG A 138 10.55 -3.23 4.75
N GLY A 139 11.69 -3.10 5.41
CA GLY A 139 12.79 -2.19 5.06
C GLY A 139 12.83 -0.90 5.88
N HIS A 140 12.13 -0.84 7.02
CA HIS A 140 12.27 0.25 7.96
C HIS A 140 13.37 -0.09 8.97
N ASP A 141 14.34 0.79 9.10
CA ASP A 141 15.32 0.68 10.17
C ASP A 141 14.73 1.31 11.44
N VAL A 142 14.49 0.46 12.42
CA VAL A 142 13.88 0.81 13.71
C VAL A 142 14.80 0.47 14.90
N ASN A 143 16.09 0.24 14.66
CA ASN A 143 17.04 -0.13 15.72
C ASN A 143 17.16 0.94 16.82
N ALA A 144 17.03 2.21 16.46
CA ALA A 144 17.06 3.34 17.38
C ALA A 144 15.70 3.64 18.04
N VAL A 145 14.63 2.95 17.63
CA VAL A 145 13.29 3.15 18.18
C VAL A 145 13.16 2.37 19.49
N PRO A 146 12.78 3.04 20.60
CA PRO A 146 12.78 2.38 21.92
C PRO A 146 11.72 1.28 22.03
N GLU A 147 10.57 1.44 21.38
CA GLU A 147 9.46 0.50 21.50
C GLU A 147 8.57 0.51 20.24
N LEU A 148 8.00 -0.64 19.89
CA LEU A 148 6.96 -0.78 18.87
C LEU A 148 5.72 -1.43 19.48
N PRO A 149 4.50 -0.85 19.24
CA PRO A 149 4.21 0.37 18.48
C PRO A 149 4.72 1.63 19.19
N LEU A 150 5.21 2.61 18.42
CA LEU A 150 5.70 3.88 18.96
C LEU A 150 4.54 4.85 19.19
N VAL A 151 4.38 5.33 20.43
CA VAL A 151 3.34 6.28 20.84
C VAL A 151 3.98 7.57 21.33
N VAL A 152 3.56 8.70 20.74
CA VAL A 152 3.99 10.05 21.13
C VAL A 152 2.82 10.77 21.75
N ASP A 153 3.03 11.56 22.79
CA ASP A 153 1.97 12.23 23.53
C ASP A 153 1.16 13.17 22.62
N SER A 154 1.81 14.16 22.00
CA SER A 154 1.18 15.06 21.04
C SER A 154 2.16 15.50 19.95
N LEU A 155 1.68 15.65 18.72
CA LEU A 155 2.47 16.13 17.58
C LEU A 155 1.94 17.49 17.09
N ASN A 156 1.84 18.44 18.02
CA ASN A 156 1.43 19.82 17.70
C ASN A 156 2.69 20.61 17.30
N VAL A 157 3.01 20.56 16.02
CA VAL A 157 4.22 21.18 15.45
C VAL A 157 3.86 22.07 14.27
N ASP A 158 4.37 23.29 14.27
CA ASP A 158 4.02 24.33 13.29
C ASP A 158 4.90 24.31 12.05
N SER A 159 6.09 23.69 12.13
CA SER A 159 7.04 23.68 11.03
C SER A 159 7.55 22.27 10.71
N THR A 160 7.91 22.06 9.44
CA THR A 160 8.52 20.81 8.98
C THR A 160 9.85 20.52 9.69
N LYS A 161 10.61 21.60 10.04
CA LYS A 161 11.88 21.46 10.75
C LYS A 161 11.67 20.95 12.18
N ALA A 162 10.65 21.48 12.88
CA ALA A 162 10.29 21.01 14.22
C ALA A 162 9.82 19.55 14.21
N LEU A 163 8.96 19.18 13.22
CA LEU A 163 8.55 17.78 13.06
C LEU A 163 9.74 16.85 12.80
N LEU A 164 10.67 17.26 11.94
CA LEU A 164 11.88 16.48 11.66
C LEU A 164 12.73 16.30 12.93
N HIS A 165 12.84 17.33 13.76
CA HIS A 165 13.56 17.25 15.04
C HIS A 165 12.92 16.22 15.98
N VAL A 166 11.60 16.27 16.15
CA VAL A 166 10.86 15.27 16.95
C VAL A 166 11.07 13.85 16.42
N LEU A 167 10.90 13.64 15.11
CA LEU A 167 11.09 12.32 14.50
C LEU A 167 12.51 11.77 14.65
N ASN A 168 13.51 12.64 14.63
CA ASN A 168 14.90 12.23 14.89
C ASN A 168 15.12 11.84 16.36
N LYS A 169 14.53 12.58 17.29
CA LYS A 169 14.62 12.29 18.73
C LYS A 169 13.98 10.95 19.09
N VAL A 170 12.80 10.63 18.54
CA VAL A 170 12.11 9.36 18.80
C VAL A 170 12.69 8.16 18.04
N GLY A 171 13.84 8.31 17.37
CA GLY A 171 14.56 7.23 16.71
C GLY A 171 14.11 6.91 15.29
N ALA A 172 13.27 7.73 14.65
CA ALA A 172 12.80 7.51 13.28
C ALA A 172 13.79 8.00 12.19
N SER A 173 14.95 8.55 12.57
CA SER A 173 15.93 9.17 11.66
C SER A 173 16.39 8.27 10.52
N ALA A 174 16.75 7.02 10.83
CA ALA A 174 17.23 6.07 9.82
C ALA A 174 16.15 5.75 8.76
N SER A 175 14.90 5.56 9.17
CA SER A 175 13.77 5.35 8.27
C SER A 175 13.51 6.59 7.40
N LEU A 176 13.69 7.81 7.93
CA LEU A 176 13.57 9.06 7.16
C LEU A 176 14.70 9.21 6.12
N VAL A 177 15.93 8.89 6.49
CA VAL A 177 17.08 8.91 5.55
C VAL A 177 16.83 7.91 4.42
N HIS A 178 16.36 6.70 4.75
CA HIS A 178 16.03 5.69 3.75
C HIS A 178 14.93 6.17 2.79
N SER A 179 13.89 6.83 3.29
CA SER A 179 12.78 7.33 2.46
C SER A 179 13.17 8.48 1.51
N ARG A 180 14.26 9.21 1.80
CA ARG A 180 14.79 10.26 0.92
C ARG A 180 15.58 9.71 -0.27
N ARG A 181 16.02 8.45 -0.21
CA ARG A 181 16.82 7.85 -1.28
C ARG A 181 15.96 7.62 -2.52
N HIS A 182 16.44 8.13 -3.64
CA HIS A 182 15.82 7.95 -4.93
C HIS A 182 16.59 6.90 -5.73
N LYS A 183 15.91 5.81 -6.09
CA LYS A 183 16.47 4.78 -6.97
C LYS A 183 15.94 4.99 -8.40
N ALA A 184 16.83 5.11 -9.37
CA ALA A 184 16.42 5.19 -10.76
C ALA A 184 15.70 3.91 -11.21
N ARG A 185 14.59 4.07 -11.91
CA ARG A 185 13.86 2.92 -12.49
C ARG A 185 14.68 2.30 -13.61
N ALA A 186 14.62 0.98 -13.73
CA ALA A 186 15.21 0.26 -14.84
C ALA A 186 14.37 0.45 -16.13
N GLY A 187 15.02 0.31 -17.28
CA GLY A 187 14.39 0.32 -18.59
C GLY A 187 13.80 1.67 -19.02
N GLN A 188 13.00 1.63 -20.09
CA GLN A 188 12.39 2.82 -20.69
C GLN A 188 11.30 3.48 -19.83
N ASN A 189 10.78 2.80 -18.82
CA ASN A 189 9.76 3.35 -17.91
C ASN A 189 10.24 4.61 -17.18
N LYS A 190 11.53 4.73 -16.91
CA LYS A 190 12.12 5.96 -16.34
C LYS A 190 11.99 7.19 -17.25
N MET A 191 11.87 7.00 -18.55
CA MET A 191 11.69 8.08 -19.53
C MET A 191 10.22 8.42 -19.78
N ARG A 192 9.33 7.41 -19.74
CA ARG A 192 7.91 7.56 -20.09
C ARG A 192 7.02 7.97 -18.92
N TYR A 193 7.41 7.59 -17.69
CA TYR A 193 6.62 7.82 -16.48
C TYR A 193 7.43 8.52 -15.41
N SER A 194 7.56 7.95 -14.23
CA SER A 194 8.42 8.52 -13.19
C SER A 194 9.84 7.95 -13.25
N ARG A 195 10.81 8.85 -13.17
CA ARG A 195 12.24 8.49 -13.26
C ARG A 195 12.74 7.69 -12.07
N PHE A 196 12.14 7.91 -10.91
CA PHE A 196 12.61 7.38 -9.65
C PHE A 196 11.55 6.55 -8.93
N THR A 197 12.01 5.59 -8.13
CA THR A 197 11.24 4.96 -7.08
C THR A 197 11.70 5.51 -5.74
N VAL A 198 10.74 5.81 -4.87
CA VAL A 198 10.99 6.34 -3.52
C VAL A 198 10.48 5.31 -2.52
N ALA A 199 11.28 5.02 -1.50
CA ALA A 199 10.87 4.17 -0.40
C ALA A 199 9.81 4.88 0.46
N LYS A 200 8.92 4.12 1.09
CA LYS A 200 7.97 4.66 2.05
C LYS A 200 8.63 4.77 3.42
N GLY A 201 8.46 5.93 4.06
CA GLY A 201 8.87 6.23 5.42
C GLY A 201 7.78 5.91 6.44
N PRO A 202 7.88 6.44 7.66
CA PRO A 202 6.90 6.24 8.71
C PRO A 202 5.52 6.78 8.33
N LEU A 203 4.48 6.14 8.88
CA LEU A 203 3.10 6.64 8.83
C LEU A 203 2.77 7.25 10.19
N ILE A 204 2.31 8.48 10.22
CA ILE A 204 1.86 9.15 11.45
C ILE A 204 0.34 9.04 11.53
N VAL A 205 -0.15 8.41 12.60
CA VAL A 205 -1.58 8.27 12.87
C VAL A 205 -1.96 9.21 14.01
N TYR A 206 -2.90 10.10 13.75
CA TYR A 206 -3.40 11.08 14.70
C TYR A 206 -4.90 10.88 14.99
N GLY A 207 -5.38 11.38 16.12
CA GLY A 207 -6.77 11.25 16.56
C GLY A 207 -7.70 12.16 15.78
N ASP A 208 -7.87 13.36 16.27
CA ASP A 208 -8.73 14.37 15.64
C ASP A 208 -8.04 15.06 14.45
N GLU A 209 -8.80 15.87 13.70
CA GLU A 209 -8.24 16.58 12.56
C GLU A 209 -7.17 17.58 13.00
N ASN A 210 -5.92 17.28 12.67
CA ASN A 210 -4.78 18.16 12.86
C ASN A 210 -4.29 18.69 11.51
N PRO A 211 -4.81 19.84 11.02
CA PRO A 211 -4.42 20.40 9.73
C PRO A 211 -2.95 20.85 9.70
N LEU A 212 -2.39 21.26 10.84
CA LEU A 212 -1.00 21.67 10.95
C LEU A 212 -0.07 20.48 10.71
N LEU A 213 -0.33 19.35 11.36
CA LEU A 213 0.46 18.12 11.15
C LEU A 213 0.43 17.66 9.70
N LYS A 214 -0.73 17.69 9.04
CA LYS A 214 -0.82 17.37 7.61
C LYS A 214 0.05 18.29 6.75
N ARG A 215 0.07 19.58 7.09
CA ARG A 215 0.83 20.60 6.36
C ARG A 215 2.34 20.44 6.57
N THR A 216 2.77 20.19 7.81
CA THR A 216 4.18 20.04 8.17
C THR A 216 4.78 18.71 7.67
N ALA A 217 4.01 17.62 7.66
CA ALA A 217 4.50 16.30 7.26
C ALA A 217 4.58 16.09 5.73
N ARG A 218 3.70 16.74 4.94
CA ARG A 218 3.60 16.45 3.50
C ARG A 218 4.86 16.78 2.68
N ASN A 219 5.72 17.66 3.18
CA ASN A 219 7.01 17.99 2.52
C ASN A 219 8.12 16.98 2.83
N LEU A 220 7.91 16.05 3.78
CA LEU A 220 8.87 15.02 4.10
C LEU A 220 8.68 13.82 3.14
N PRO A 221 9.70 13.45 2.32
CA PRO A 221 9.58 12.35 1.38
C PRO A 221 9.25 11.04 2.08
N GLY A 222 8.24 10.33 1.60
CA GLY A 222 7.83 9.03 2.09
C GLY A 222 7.05 9.03 3.41
N VAL A 223 6.96 10.14 4.12
CA VAL A 223 6.13 10.28 5.33
C VAL A 223 4.68 10.52 4.91
N ASP A 224 3.79 9.70 5.44
CA ASP A 224 2.34 9.85 5.23
C ASP A 224 1.67 10.13 6.58
N THR A 225 0.53 10.82 6.56
CA THR A 225 -0.31 11.08 7.74
C THR A 225 -1.70 10.54 7.53
N CYS A 226 -2.32 10.01 8.57
CA CYS A 226 -3.68 9.47 8.51
C CYS A 226 -4.41 9.70 9.83
N SER A 227 -5.70 10.04 9.78
CA SER A 227 -6.55 10.00 10.96
C SER A 227 -6.89 8.55 11.32
N VAL A 228 -7.00 8.27 12.61
CA VAL A 228 -7.39 6.94 13.13
C VAL A 228 -8.74 6.48 12.59
N HIS A 229 -9.68 7.40 12.36
CA HIS A 229 -11.01 7.11 11.81
C HIS A 229 -10.99 6.76 10.31
N ARG A 230 -9.92 7.13 9.58
CA ARG A 230 -9.76 6.94 8.13
C ARG A 230 -8.58 6.06 7.76
N LEU A 231 -8.23 5.10 8.63
CA LEU A 231 -7.14 4.16 8.36
C LEU A 231 -7.38 3.40 7.05
N ASN A 232 -6.38 3.47 6.17
CA ASN A 232 -6.44 2.88 4.83
C ASN A 232 -5.35 1.83 4.64
N LEU A 233 -5.73 0.67 4.14
CA LEU A 233 -4.80 -0.43 3.85
C LEU A 233 -3.70 -0.01 2.86
N LEU A 234 -4.02 0.85 1.89
CA LEU A 234 -3.03 1.33 0.91
C LEU A 234 -1.89 2.14 1.56
N GLN A 235 -2.14 2.74 2.72
CA GLN A 235 -1.13 3.44 3.51
C GLN A 235 -0.44 2.53 4.53
N LEU A 236 -1.19 1.63 5.19
CA LEU A 236 -0.66 0.70 6.19
C LEU A 236 0.19 -0.42 5.58
N ALA A 237 -0.18 -0.89 4.40
CA ALA A 237 0.54 -1.95 3.69
C ALA A 237 0.85 -1.52 2.24
N PRO A 238 1.77 -0.57 2.02
CA PRO A 238 2.11 -0.12 0.68
C PRO A 238 2.65 -1.27 -0.18
N GLY A 239 2.09 -1.43 -1.39
CA GLY A 239 2.43 -2.54 -2.28
C GLY A 239 1.83 -3.89 -1.89
N GLY A 240 1.01 -3.96 -0.85
CA GLY A 240 0.45 -5.20 -0.31
C GLY A 240 1.35 -5.90 0.69
N HIS A 241 2.42 -5.25 1.12
CA HIS A 241 3.38 -5.79 2.10
C HIS A 241 3.12 -5.19 3.48
N ILE A 242 2.98 -6.06 4.48
CA ILE A 242 2.74 -5.71 5.89
C ILE A 242 4.00 -5.17 6.58
N GLY A 243 3.83 -4.61 7.76
CA GLY A 243 4.96 -4.17 8.61
C GLY A 243 5.42 -2.74 8.36
N ARG A 244 4.56 -1.82 7.94
CA ARG A 244 4.93 -0.40 7.87
C ARG A 244 5.23 0.14 9.28
N PHE A 245 6.28 0.94 9.41
CA PHE A 245 6.57 1.67 10.64
C PHE A 245 5.48 2.74 10.86
N VAL A 246 4.78 2.65 11.99
CA VAL A 246 3.67 3.54 12.34
C VAL A 246 3.98 4.23 13.67
N ILE A 247 3.77 5.55 13.69
CA ILE A 247 3.88 6.41 14.87
C ILE A 247 2.47 6.86 15.22
N PHE A 248 2.04 6.60 16.45
CA PHE A 248 0.72 6.98 16.93
C PHE A 248 0.81 8.19 17.85
N THR A 249 -0.15 9.10 17.79
CA THR A 249 -0.40 10.00 18.90
C THR A 249 -1.17 9.27 19.99
N LYS A 250 -1.01 9.67 21.24
CA LYS A 250 -1.69 9.08 22.40
C LYS A 250 -3.19 8.99 22.22
N ASP A 251 -3.82 10.08 21.72
CA ASP A 251 -5.27 10.14 21.47
C ASP A 251 -5.70 9.14 20.38
N ALA A 252 -4.93 9.06 19.29
CA ALA A 252 -5.18 8.08 18.24
C ALA A 252 -5.07 6.64 18.75
N PHE A 253 -4.08 6.37 19.59
CA PHE A 253 -3.85 5.06 20.15
C PHE A 253 -4.99 4.62 21.07
N ALA A 254 -5.45 5.51 21.95
CA ALA A 254 -6.58 5.25 22.86
C ALA A 254 -7.92 5.05 22.12
N THR A 255 -8.10 5.70 20.95
CA THR A 255 -9.36 5.56 20.18
C THR A 255 -9.44 4.27 19.36
N LEU A 256 -8.35 3.50 19.18
CA LEU A 256 -8.35 2.29 18.37
C LEU A 256 -9.37 1.24 18.84
N ASP A 257 -9.55 1.06 20.13
CA ASP A 257 -10.54 0.12 20.67
C ASP A 257 -11.99 0.58 20.42
N ARG A 258 -12.24 1.89 20.36
CA ARG A 258 -13.56 2.42 19.96
C ARG A 258 -13.84 2.12 18.48
N VAL A 259 -12.82 2.19 17.63
CA VAL A 259 -12.91 1.95 16.19
C VAL A 259 -13.05 0.47 15.85
N PHE A 260 -12.18 -0.38 16.38
CA PHE A 260 -12.11 -1.80 16.03
C PHE A 260 -12.81 -2.72 17.01
N GLY A 261 -13.06 -2.26 18.22
CA GLY A 261 -13.53 -3.11 19.33
C GLY A 261 -12.44 -4.04 19.86
N THR A 262 -12.88 -4.91 20.72
CA THR A 262 -12.07 -5.98 21.32
C THR A 262 -12.59 -7.35 20.90
N TYR A 263 -11.98 -8.43 21.40
CA TYR A 263 -12.49 -9.79 21.18
C TYR A 263 -13.84 -10.10 21.89
N ARG A 264 -14.23 -9.28 22.85
CA ARG A 264 -15.45 -9.44 23.63
C ARG A 264 -16.50 -8.38 23.29
N VAL A 265 -16.08 -7.16 23.03
CA VAL A 265 -16.95 -6.01 22.81
C VAL A 265 -16.80 -5.51 21.37
N LYS A 266 -17.92 -5.24 20.72
CA LYS A 266 -17.94 -4.68 19.35
C LYS A 266 -17.46 -3.23 19.36
N GLY A 267 -16.84 -2.80 18.28
CA GLY A 267 -16.46 -1.41 18.07
C GLY A 267 -17.69 -0.51 17.95
N ILE A 268 -17.60 0.68 18.50
CA ILE A 268 -18.70 1.66 18.47
C ILE A 268 -18.88 2.24 17.05
N GLU A 269 -17.78 2.57 16.39
CA GLU A 269 -17.80 3.23 15.07
C GLU A 269 -18.08 2.29 13.89
N LYS A 270 -17.76 1.01 14.03
CA LYS A 270 -17.98 0.00 12.99
C LYS A 270 -19.15 -0.89 13.38
N SER A 271 -20.35 -0.55 12.87
CA SER A 271 -21.54 -1.35 13.11
C SER A 271 -21.31 -2.84 12.80
N GLY A 272 -21.68 -3.71 13.75
CA GLY A 272 -21.62 -5.17 13.61
C GLY A 272 -20.22 -5.77 13.51
N TYR A 273 -19.15 -5.01 13.76
CA TYR A 273 -17.77 -5.48 13.66
C TYR A 273 -17.16 -5.79 15.03
N GLN A 274 -16.49 -6.91 15.11
CA GLN A 274 -15.69 -7.37 16.24
C GLN A 274 -14.40 -7.99 15.72
N LEU A 275 -13.32 -7.91 16.50
CA LEU A 275 -12.04 -8.50 16.11
C LEU A 275 -12.13 -10.03 16.00
N ASN A 276 -11.56 -10.57 14.94
CA ASN A 276 -11.48 -12.01 14.74
C ASN A 276 -10.44 -12.62 15.68
N ARG A 277 -10.76 -13.77 16.22
CA ARG A 277 -9.84 -14.58 17.01
C ARG A 277 -8.97 -15.43 16.10
N ASN A 278 -7.77 -15.75 16.57
CA ASN A 278 -6.96 -16.81 15.98
C ASN A 278 -7.67 -18.15 16.12
N MET A 279 -7.56 -19.02 15.13
CA MET A 279 -8.05 -20.39 15.23
C MET A 279 -7.26 -21.21 16.27
N MET A 280 -5.96 -20.90 16.39
CA MET A 280 -5.06 -21.52 17.37
C MET A 280 -4.54 -20.44 18.34
N ALA A 281 -4.51 -20.74 19.63
CA ALA A 281 -3.94 -19.85 20.65
C ALA A 281 -2.43 -19.66 20.47
N CYS A 282 -1.74 -20.73 20.09
CA CYS A 282 -0.31 -20.73 19.75
C CYS A 282 -0.11 -21.41 18.39
N ALA A 283 0.54 -20.75 17.43
CA ALA A 283 0.86 -21.32 16.13
C ALA A 283 2.29 -21.92 16.07
N ASP A 284 3.05 -21.80 17.14
CA ASP A 284 4.39 -22.38 17.26
C ASP A 284 4.29 -23.84 17.66
N LEU A 285 4.46 -24.72 16.66
CA LEU A 285 4.42 -26.18 16.87
C LEU A 285 5.52 -26.68 17.79
N ALA A 286 6.72 -26.12 17.71
CA ALA A 286 7.83 -26.51 18.58
C ALA A 286 7.50 -26.23 20.06
N ARG A 287 6.88 -25.10 20.34
CA ARG A 287 6.40 -24.77 21.69
C ARG A 287 5.32 -25.72 22.18
N ILE A 288 4.42 -26.16 21.31
CA ILE A 288 3.34 -27.10 21.67
C ILE A 288 3.95 -28.47 21.96
N ILE A 289 4.83 -28.97 21.09
CA ILE A 289 5.47 -30.29 21.23
C ILE A 289 6.34 -30.36 22.50
N ASN A 290 7.03 -29.29 22.83
CA ASN A 290 7.91 -29.20 24.00
C ASN A 290 7.19 -28.70 25.27
N SER A 291 5.86 -28.64 25.27
CA SER A 291 5.09 -28.25 26.45
C SER A 291 4.81 -29.46 27.35
N ASP A 292 4.70 -29.21 28.66
CA ASP A 292 4.37 -30.24 29.64
C ASP A 292 2.97 -30.87 29.48
N GLN A 293 2.21 -30.41 28.47
CA GLN A 293 0.87 -30.93 28.12
C GLN A 293 0.91 -32.06 27.08
N VAL A 294 2.04 -32.29 26.43
CA VAL A 294 2.30 -33.36 25.47
C VAL A 294 3.32 -34.33 26.07
#